data_902f762a5b4b2502879efed7e544de97
#
_entry.id   902f762a5b4b2502879efed7e544de97
#
_cell.length_a   1.000
_cell.length_b   1.000
_cell.length_c   1.000
_cell.angle_alpha   90.00
_cell.angle_beta   90.00
_cell.angle_gamma   90.00
#
_symmetry.space_group_name_H-M   'P 1'
#
loop_
_entity.id
_entity.type
_entity.pdbx_description
1 polymer ?
#
loop_
_entity_poly.entity_id
_entity_poly.type
_entity_poly.pdbx_seq_one_letter_code
_entity_poly.pdbx_strand_id
1 'polypeptide(L)'
;MRRSSSGVCILGDELITDSVLDTGSIPVSNLNECADVVLQSLRRFNPGLLAGVVGSDLLWERAAELGVAPKEHFSANKSCRLLPTLSGHIALNMARIEDWSLLPAWLQTPAENWEQVAEAVAQQSTEAVVERGRLMGLALSFPAEPLQDNWRDSLQQASADRPTAPRVVDLSALWAGPLCSHVLAQCGFEVIKVESIGRPDGARQGSPHLFAALHKDKECRQCDFSDSKDLARLRDLLISADVVIEGSRPRALEALGLEYARINQLSTEQGRPDKLWLSLTAYGRELPFGQWVGFGDDVAIAAGAVDWSDPNQPQFTGDAIADPLTGLLAASVILHLRQKQTAGLVDFSLFRAARFCVEWLQKHNGQATAALRRPALRC
;
A
#
# COMPACT_ATOMS: atom_id res chain seq x y z
N MET A 1 4.51 15.76 -35.51
CA MET A 1 3.57 16.67 -34.82
C MET A 1 2.16 16.09 -34.88
N ARG A 2 1.73 15.40 -33.85
CA ARG A 2 0.33 15.08 -33.62
C ARG A 2 -0.01 15.61 -32.24
N ARG A 3 -0.91 16.57 -32.17
CA ARG A 3 -1.47 17.10 -30.92
C ARG A 3 -2.35 16.00 -30.30
N SER A 4 -1.97 15.50 -29.14
CA SER A 4 -2.82 14.66 -28.30
C SER A 4 -3.70 15.59 -27.47
N SER A 5 -4.97 15.22 -27.42
CA SER A 5 -6.02 15.76 -26.57
C SER A 5 -5.56 15.93 -25.11
N SER A 6 -5.93 17.06 -24.54
CA SER A 6 -5.58 17.56 -23.22
C SER A 6 -5.99 16.62 -22.08
N GLY A 7 -5.16 15.60 -21.80
CA GLY A 7 -5.10 14.97 -20.49
C GLY A 7 -4.06 15.72 -19.67
N VAL A 8 -4.45 16.31 -18.56
CA VAL A 8 -3.51 16.86 -17.59
C VAL A 8 -2.75 15.68 -16.99
N CYS A 9 -1.56 15.41 -17.48
CA CYS A 9 -0.63 14.48 -16.84
C CYS A 9 -0.12 15.18 -15.58
N ILE A 10 -0.77 14.94 -14.46
CA ILE A 10 -0.24 15.35 -13.15
C ILE A 10 0.80 14.29 -12.81
N LEU A 11 2.06 14.64 -12.97
CA LEU A 11 3.21 13.82 -12.65
C LEU A 11 3.14 13.36 -11.19
N GLY A 12 3.49 12.09 -10.96
CA GLY A 12 3.35 11.44 -9.68
C GLY A 12 3.95 12.15 -8.48
N ASP A 13 4.98 12.95 -8.67
CA ASP A 13 5.60 13.75 -7.63
C ASP A 13 4.73 14.94 -7.17
N GLU A 14 3.82 15.44 -8.01
CA GLU A 14 2.93 16.55 -7.65
C GLU A 14 1.71 16.13 -6.83
N LEU A 15 1.30 14.86 -6.85
CA LEU A 15 0.18 14.36 -6.04
C LEU A 15 0.54 14.25 -4.55
N ILE A 16 1.81 14.01 -4.24
CA ILE A 16 2.34 13.91 -2.87
C ILE A 16 3.44 14.98 -2.69
N THR A 17 3.19 16.19 -3.15
CA THR A 17 4.14 17.31 -3.00
C THR A 17 4.06 17.96 -1.61
N ASP A 18 4.97 18.90 -1.37
CA ASP A 18 4.98 19.76 -0.18
C ASP A 18 3.61 20.36 0.16
N SER A 19 2.68 20.49 -0.82
CA SER A 19 1.30 20.95 -0.58
C SER A 19 0.44 19.94 0.19
N VAL A 20 0.73 18.63 0.10
CA VAL A 20 0.09 17.58 0.91
C VAL A 20 0.67 17.59 2.33
N LEU A 21 1.95 17.95 2.45
CA LEU A 21 2.71 17.96 3.69
C LEU A 21 3.14 19.39 4.12
N ASP A 22 2.43 20.44 3.69
CA ASP A 22 2.72 21.81 4.16
C ASP A 22 2.56 21.92 5.67
N THR A 23 3.62 21.68 6.38
CA THR A 23 3.66 21.44 7.83
C THR A 23 4.32 22.55 8.60
N GLY A 24 4.75 23.63 7.93
CA GLY A 24 5.66 24.54 8.60
C GLY A 24 6.91 23.76 9.08
N SER A 25 7.88 24.41 9.64
CA SER A 25 9.18 23.83 10.01
C SER A 25 9.13 22.81 11.18
N ILE A 26 8.46 21.67 11.01
CA ILE A 26 8.55 20.56 11.98
C ILE A 26 9.77 19.73 11.60
N PRO A 27 10.78 19.63 12.47
CA PRO A 27 11.92 18.74 12.24
C PRO A 27 11.45 17.30 12.33
N VAL A 28 11.71 16.47 11.31
CA VAL A 28 11.36 15.07 11.27
C VAL A 28 12.63 14.23 11.19
N SER A 29 12.84 13.36 12.16
CA SER A 29 14.07 12.59 12.30
C SER A 29 13.93 11.13 11.88
N ASN A 30 12.70 10.61 11.79
CA ASN A 30 12.42 9.22 11.47
C ASN A 30 11.03 9.03 10.84
N LEU A 31 10.75 7.81 10.34
CA LEU A 31 9.48 7.49 9.67
C LEU A 31 8.24 7.63 10.57
N ASN A 32 8.39 7.46 11.88
CA ASN A 32 7.29 7.67 12.82
C ASN A 32 6.80 9.13 12.76
N GLU A 33 7.73 10.07 12.77
CA GLU A 33 7.42 11.50 12.67
C GLU A 33 6.81 11.86 11.29
N CYS A 34 7.19 11.16 10.23
CA CYS A 34 6.55 11.32 8.93
C CYS A 34 5.04 11.02 9.00
N ALA A 35 4.65 9.95 9.70
CA ALA A 35 3.24 9.62 9.92
C ALA A 35 2.51 10.70 10.74
N ASP A 36 3.17 11.28 11.74
CA ASP A 36 2.63 12.38 12.55
C ASP A 36 2.32 13.60 11.68
N VAL A 37 3.24 13.95 10.79
CA VAL A 37 3.13 15.07 9.85
C VAL A 37 1.97 14.83 8.87
N VAL A 38 1.87 13.63 8.30
CA VAL A 38 0.75 13.28 7.39
C VAL A 38 -0.58 13.37 8.12
N LEU A 39 -0.70 12.81 9.31
CA LEU A 39 -1.93 12.88 10.10
C LEU A 39 -2.30 14.33 10.46
N GLN A 40 -1.33 15.16 10.82
CA GLN A 40 -1.57 16.57 11.08
C GLN A 40 -2.07 17.31 9.83
N SER A 41 -1.53 17.01 8.65
CA SER A 41 -2.02 17.54 7.38
C SER A 41 -3.47 17.13 7.10
N LEU A 42 -3.82 15.87 7.37
CA LEU A 42 -5.19 15.36 7.23
C LEU A 42 -6.19 16.05 8.16
N ARG A 43 -5.78 16.51 9.34
CA ARG A 43 -6.63 17.26 10.28
C ARG A 43 -7.09 18.62 9.76
N ARG A 44 -6.55 19.11 8.65
CA ARG A 44 -7.11 20.28 7.94
C ARG A 44 -8.49 20.00 7.35
N PHE A 45 -8.78 18.74 6.97
CA PHE A 45 -10.08 18.33 6.43
C PHE A 45 -11.08 18.01 7.54
N ASN A 46 -10.61 17.48 8.65
CA ASN A 46 -11.41 17.28 9.87
C ASN A 46 -10.53 17.47 11.12
N PRO A 47 -10.66 18.59 11.86
CA PRO A 47 -9.88 18.83 13.07
C PRO A 47 -10.01 17.76 14.17
N GLY A 48 -11.13 17.02 14.19
CA GLY A 48 -11.37 15.90 15.10
C GLY A 48 -10.87 14.54 14.61
N LEU A 49 -10.23 14.50 13.44
CA LEU A 49 -9.76 13.25 12.85
C LEU A 49 -8.79 12.52 13.80
N LEU A 50 -9.13 11.27 14.13
CA LEU A 50 -8.35 10.41 15.01
C LEU A 50 -7.93 11.18 16.29
N ALA A 51 -8.93 11.77 16.98
CA ALA A 51 -8.69 12.57 18.17
C ALA A 51 -7.93 11.77 19.25
N GLY A 52 -6.85 12.37 19.76
CA GLY A 52 -5.99 11.73 20.77
C GLY A 52 -4.97 10.73 20.21
N VAL A 53 -4.96 10.45 18.92
CA VAL A 53 -3.98 9.58 18.26
C VAL A 53 -2.90 10.43 17.62
N VAL A 54 -1.64 10.05 17.72
CA VAL A 54 -0.54 10.57 16.91
C VAL A 54 -0.27 9.61 15.75
N GLY A 55 0.26 10.13 14.64
CA GLY A 55 0.46 9.34 13.43
C GLY A 55 1.40 8.15 13.65
N SER A 56 2.41 8.34 14.48
CA SER A 56 3.36 7.30 14.90
C SER A 56 2.68 6.12 15.63
N ASP A 57 1.62 6.36 16.41
CA ASP A 57 0.90 5.27 17.07
C ASP A 57 0.30 4.30 16.06
N LEU A 58 -0.18 4.81 14.91
CA LEU A 58 -0.75 3.99 13.84
C LEU A 58 0.27 3.03 13.21
N LEU A 59 1.56 3.37 13.24
CA LEU A 59 2.63 2.50 12.72
C LEU A 59 2.91 1.32 13.65
N TRP A 60 2.47 1.39 14.91
CA TRP A 60 2.73 0.38 15.94
C TRP A 60 1.45 -0.26 16.49
N GLU A 61 0.28 0.14 16.00
CA GLU A 61 -1.02 -0.28 16.54
C GLU A 61 -1.17 -1.80 16.53
N ARG A 62 -0.86 -2.47 15.41
CA ARG A 62 -0.91 -3.92 15.29
C ARG A 62 0.12 -4.61 16.19
N ALA A 63 1.33 -4.11 16.21
CA ALA A 63 2.39 -4.67 17.04
C ALA A 63 2.04 -4.56 18.54
N ALA A 64 1.45 -3.43 18.95
CA ALA A 64 0.98 -3.22 20.32
C ALA A 64 -0.16 -4.18 20.69
N GLU A 65 -1.15 -4.36 19.81
CA GLU A 65 -2.25 -5.31 19.98
C GLU A 65 -1.73 -6.74 20.21
N LEU A 66 -0.79 -7.16 19.37
CA LEU A 66 -0.25 -8.52 19.39
C LEU A 66 0.83 -8.73 20.46
N GLY A 67 1.27 -7.67 21.14
CA GLY A 67 2.38 -7.73 22.09
C GLY A 67 3.70 -8.15 21.44
N VAL A 68 3.92 -7.75 20.18
CA VAL A 68 5.10 -8.11 19.38
C VAL A 68 5.87 -6.85 18.98
N ALA A 69 7.14 -7.04 18.63
CA ALA A 69 7.97 -6.01 18.02
C ALA A 69 8.92 -6.67 17.00
N PRO A 70 9.38 -5.93 16.00
CA PRO A 70 10.48 -6.38 15.18
C PRO A 70 11.68 -6.73 16.06
N LYS A 71 12.35 -7.83 15.75
CA LYS A 71 13.52 -8.27 16.50
C LYS A 71 14.58 -8.77 15.56
N GLU A 72 15.74 -8.13 15.58
CA GLU A 72 16.84 -8.49 14.69
C GLU A 72 16.37 -8.43 13.22
N HIS A 73 16.44 -9.54 12.51
CA HIS A 73 16.03 -9.68 11.10
C HIS A 73 14.63 -10.27 10.93
N PHE A 74 13.80 -10.19 11.95
CA PHE A 74 12.40 -10.65 11.90
C PHE A 74 11.43 -9.47 11.95
N SER A 75 10.42 -9.48 11.07
CA SER A 75 9.27 -8.59 11.23
C SER A 75 8.51 -8.88 12.54
N ALA A 76 7.69 -7.94 12.99
CA ALA A 76 6.96 -8.06 14.25
C ALA A 76 6.11 -9.34 14.32
N ASN A 77 5.40 -9.69 13.26
CA ASN A 77 4.58 -10.90 13.14
C ASN A 77 5.37 -12.15 12.71
N LYS A 78 6.69 -12.04 12.50
CA LYS A 78 7.63 -13.10 12.09
C LYS A 78 7.36 -13.72 10.71
N SER A 79 6.47 -13.16 9.91
CA SER A 79 6.22 -13.64 8.54
C SER A 79 7.30 -13.22 7.55
N CYS A 80 7.96 -12.09 7.80
CA CYS A 80 9.02 -11.56 6.96
C CYS A 80 10.38 -11.69 7.64
N ARG A 81 11.41 -12.11 6.87
CA ARG A 81 12.79 -12.19 7.33
C ARG A 81 13.74 -11.51 6.37
N LEU A 82 14.74 -10.82 6.94
CA LEU A 82 15.90 -10.34 6.22
C LEU A 82 16.94 -11.47 6.20
N LEU A 83 17.29 -11.92 5.01
CA LEU A 83 18.19 -13.05 4.77
C LEU A 83 19.40 -12.61 3.96
N PRO A 84 20.63 -12.97 4.37
CA PRO A 84 21.82 -12.70 3.59
C PRO A 84 21.86 -13.57 2.32
N THR A 85 22.43 -13.00 1.25
CA THR A 85 22.72 -13.67 -0.02
C THR A 85 24.21 -13.53 -0.35
N LEU A 86 24.66 -14.06 -1.47
CA LEU A 86 26.06 -13.86 -1.92
C LEU A 86 26.37 -12.37 -2.19
N SER A 87 25.40 -11.56 -2.60
CA SER A 87 25.63 -10.19 -3.06
C SER A 87 24.91 -9.11 -2.23
N GLY A 88 24.28 -9.48 -1.10
CA GLY A 88 23.55 -8.53 -0.26
C GLY A 88 22.56 -9.20 0.67
N HIS A 89 21.36 -8.64 0.76
CA HIS A 89 20.27 -9.19 1.57
C HIS A 89 18.97 -9.16 0.78
N ILE A 90 18.05 -10.05 1.15
CA ILE A 90 16.66 -10.03 0.69
C ILE A 90 15.71 -9.94 1.88
N ALA A 91 14.52 -9.38 1.64
CA ALA A 91 13.36 -9.58 2.52
C ALA A 91 12.45 -10.61 1.87
N LEU A 92 12.21 -11.74 2.56
CA LEU A 92 11.27 -12.77 2.16
C LEU A 92 10.08 -12.77 3.11
N ASN A 93 8.88 -12.52 2.58
CA ASN A 93 7.65 -12.50 3.37
C ASN A 93 6.76 -13.70 3.05
N MET A 94 6.67 -14.62 4.00
CA MET A 94 5.85 -15.83 3.94
C MET A 94 4.51 -15.62 4.64
N ALA A 95 3.78 -14.58 4.18
CA ALA A 95 2.52 -14.18 4.81
C ALA A 95 1.36 -15.15 4.55
N ARG A 96 1.48 -16.02 3.54
CA ARG A 96 0.47 -17.01 3.16
C ARG A 96 1.00 -18.40 3.40
N ILE A 97 0.14 -19.29 3.92
CA ILE A 97 0.54 -20.68 4.19
C ILE A 97 0.98 -21.41 2.90
N GLU A 98 0.39 -21.04 1.77
CA GLU A 98 0.68 -21.62 0.46
C GLU A 98 2.08 -21.29 -0.05
N ASP A 99 2.70 -20.20 0.44
CA ASP A 99 4.04 -19.77 0.01
C ASP A 99 5.09 -20.86 0.33
N TRP A 100 4.91 -21.59 1.42
CA TRP A 100 5.81 -22.68 1.82
C TRP A 100 5.88 -23.81 0.77
N SER A 101 4.79 -24.08 0.07
CA SER A 101 4.76 -25.10 -0.99
C SER A 101 5.58 -24.74 -2.23
N LEU A 102 5.91 -23.46 -2.40
CA LEU A 102 6.70 -22.96 -3.52
C LEU A 102 8.21 -23.04 -3.28
N LEU A 103 8.64 -23.19 -2.01
CA LEU A 103 10.05 -23.14 -1.64
C LEU A 103 10.92 -24.15 -2.38
N PRO A 104 10.56 -25.44 -2.54
CA PRO A 104 11.41 -26.40 -3.23
C PRO A 104 11.68 -26.01 -4.69
N ALA A 105 10.67 -25.49 -5.38
CA ALA A 105 10.82 -25.02 -6.75
C ALA A 105 11.60 -23.69 -6.84
N TRP A 106 11.38 -22.78 -5.90
CA TRP A 106 12.10 -21.52 -5.84
C TRP A 106 13.58 -21.70 -5.51
N LEU A 107 13.89 -22.47 -4.48
CA LEU A 107 15.26 -22.69 -4.02
C LEU A 107 16.02 -23.75 -4.84
N GLN A 108 15.29 -24.57 -5.63
CA GLN A 108 15.81 -25.74 -6.35
C GLN A 108 16.42 -26.80 -5.40
N THR A 109 15.97 -26.77 -4.15
CA THR A 109 16.34 -27.71 -3.09
C THR A 109 15.21 -27.78 -2.07
N PRO A 110 14.99 -28.90 -1.37
CA PRO A 110 14.01 -28.97 -0.29
C PRO A 110 14.34 -27.98 0.83
N ALA A 111 13.30 -27.32 1.35
CA ALA A 111 13.39 -26.48 2.55
C ALA A 111 12.04 -26.51 3.27
N GLU A 112 12.06 -26.91 4.53
CA GLU A 112 10.86 -27.11 5.37
C GLU A 112 10.81 -26.10 6.53
N ASN A 113 11.88 -25.37 6.76
CA ASN A 113 12.00 -24.40 7.84
C ASN A 113 12.90 -23.21 7.40
N TRP A 114 12.87 -22.16 8.22
CA TRP A 114 13.59 -20.95 7.93
C TRP A 114 15.13 -21.10 7.90
N GLU A 115 15.68 -22.01 8.66
CA GLU A 115 17.12 -22.27 8.71
C GLU A 115 17.60 -22.83 7.37
N GLN A 116 16.87 -23.81 6.81
CA GLN A 116 17.17 -24.38 5.48
C GLN A 116 16.96 -23.35 4.36
N VAL A 117 15.93 -22.48 4.49
CA VAL A 117 15.74 -21.36 3.55
C VAL A 117 16.93 -20.41 3.58
N ALA A 118 17.39 -20.02 4.77
CA ALA A 118 18.52 -19.12 4.94
C ALA A 118 19.82 -19.71 4.35
N GLU A 119 20.09 -20.98 4.61
CA GLU A 119 21.25 -21.70 4.06
C GLU A 119 21.22 -21.73 2.53
N ALA A 120 20.07 -22.05 1.93
CA ALA A 120 19.92 -22.13 0.48
C ALA A 120 20.02 -20.75 -0.19
N VAL A 121 19.45 -19.70 0.43
CA VAL A 121 19.50 -18.32 -0.07
C VAL A 121 20.91 -17.75 0.00
N ALA A 122 21.65 -18.03 1.08
CA ALA A 122 23.02 -17.54 1.27
C ALA A 122 24.00 -17.99 0.16
N GLN A 123 23.67 -19.04 -0.58
CA GLN A 123 24.50 -19.56 -1.69
C GLN A 123 24.11 -18.99 -3.06
N GLN A 124 23.18 -18.07 -3.14
CA GLN A 124 22.65 -17.53 -4.40
C GLN A 124 22.78 -16.00 -4.46
N SER A 125 22.84 -15.44 -5.67
CA SER A 125 22.85 -13.98 -5.82
C SER A 125 21.49 -13.38 -5.51
N THR A 126 21.47 -12.16 -5.01
CA THR A 126 20.25 -11.39 -4.70
C THR A 126 19.31 -11.35 -5.89
N GLU A 127 19.84 -11.01 -7.07
CA GLU A 127 19.06 -10.83 -8.28
C GLU A 127 18.38 -12.14 -8.69
N ALA A 128 19.13 -13.24 -8.70
CA ALA A 128 18.61 -14.55 -9.13
C ALA A 128 17.48 -15.06 -8.22
N VAL A 129 17.62 -14.93 -6.90
CA VAL A 129 16.57 -15.39 -5.97
C VAL A 129 15.34 -14.50 -6.01
N VAL A 130 15.51 -13.18 -6.13
CA VAL A 130 14.39 -12.23 -6.18
C VAL A 130 13.63 -12.37 -7.49
N GLU A 131 14.31 -12.41 -8.63
CA GLU A 131 13.65 -12.57 -9.93
C GLU A 131 12.83 -13.86 -9.99
N ARG A 132 13.46 -14.99 -9.65
CA ARG A 132 12.76 -16.29 -9.66
C ARG A 132 11.59 -16.36 -8.69
N GLY A 133 11.74 -15.81 -7.48
CA GLY A 133 10.66 -15.79 -6.49
C GLY A 133 9.47 -14.91 -6.93
N ARG A 134 9.74 -13.74 -7.51
CA ARG A 134 8.71 -12.86 -8.06
C ARG A 134 7.94 -13.50 -9.20
N LEU A 135 8.62 -14.22 -10.10
CA LEU A 135 7.96 -14.99 -11.16
C LEU A 135 7.02 -16.06 -10.62
N MET A 136 7.32 -16.62 -9.46
CA MET A 136 6.49 -17.62 -8.78
C MET A 136 5.43 -17.00 -7.88
N GLY A 137 5.42 -15.67 -7.73
CA GLY A 137 4.47 -14.93 -6.90
C GLY A 137 4.76 -14.94 -5.41
N LEU A 138 6.00 -15.21 -5.01
CA LEU A 138 6.48 -14.97 -3.66
C LEU A 138 6.65 -13.46 -3.39
N ALA A 139 6.42 -13.03 -2.17
CA ALA A 139 6.68 -11.67 -1.73
C ALA A 139 8.16 -11.53 -1.36
N LEU A 140 8.92 -10.94 -2.26
CA LEU A 140 10.36 -10.80 -2.18
C LEU A 140 10.82 -9.42 -2.59
N SER A 141 11.78 -8.89 -1.83
CA SER A 141 12.44 -7.62 -2.13
C SER A 141 13.90 -7.64 -1.72
N PHE A 142 14.62 -6.59 -2.09
CA PHE A 142 15.94 -6.29 -1.55
C PHE A 142 16.01 -4.83 -1.07
N PRO A 143 16.89 -4.50 -0.12
CA PRO A 143 16.93 -3.18 0.47
C PRO A 143 17.19 -2.07 -0.55
N ALA A 144 16.36 -1.01 -0.49
CA ALA A 144 16.48 0.19 -1.32
C ALA A 144 16.50 -0.10 -2.83
N GLU A 145 15.49 -0.82 -3.31
CA GLU A 145 15.30 -1.06 -4.75
C GLU A 145 15.30 0.25 -5.56
N PRO A 146 15.77 0.23 -6.81
CA PRO A 146 15.69 1.42 -7.65
C PRO A 146 14.25 1.93 -7.79
N LEU A 147 14.07 3.25 -7.72
CA LEU A 147 12.80 3.86 -8.06
C LEU A 147 12.49 3.57 -9.52
N GLN A 148 11.28 3.19 -9.78
CA GLN A 148 10.79 2.94 -11.13
C GLN A 148 9.76 4.01 -11.47
N ASP A 149 9.99 4.73 -12.53
CA ASP A 149 9.12 5.81 -13.03
C ASP A 149 8.05 5.21 -13.96
N ASN A 150 7.19 4.38 -13.38
CA ASN A 150 6.17 3.63 -14.14
C ASN A 150 4.73 3.85 -13.62
N TRP A 151 4.52 4.90 -12.84
CA TRP A 151 3.20 5.26 -12.33
C TRP A 151 2.32 5.81 -13.46
N ARG A 152 1.11 5.28 -13.58
CA ARG A 152 0.15 5.67 -14.61
C ARG A 152 -1.16 6.13 -14.00
N ASP A 153 -1.12 7.31 -13.41
CA ASP A 153 -2.35 7.98 -13.02
C ASP A 153 -3.09 8.43 -14.29
N SER A 154 -4.39 8.16 -14.34
CA SER A 154 -5.26 8.65 -15.40
C SER A 154 -6.27 9.60 -14.80
N LEU A 155 -5.87 10.85 -14.63
CA LEU A 155 -6.65 11.89 -13.96
C LEU A 155 -7.19 12.90 -14.95
N GLN A 156 -8.40 13.39 -14.68
CA GLN A 156 -9.07 14.42 -15.48
C GLN A 156 -9.89 15.34 -14.57
N GLN A 157 -10.19 16.54 -15.05
CA GLN A 157 -11.12 17.43 -14.36
C GLN A 157 -12.49 16.76 -14.30
N ALA A 158 -13.05 16.61 -13.10
CA ALA A 158 -14.37 16.05 -12.92
C ALA A 158 -15.45 17.05 -13.37
N SER A 159 -16.55 16.51 -13.89
CA SER A 159 -17.77 17.31 -14.08
C SER A 159 -18.26 17.85 -12.74
N ALA A 160 -18.85 19.06 -12.75
CA ALA A 160 -19.35 19.74 -11.57
C ALA A 160 -20.45 18.92 -10.84
N ASP A 161 -20.75 19.31 -9.60
CA ASP A 161 -21.72 18.70 -8.69
C ASP A 161 -21.35 17.33 -8.12
N ARG A 162 -20.49 17.39 -7.11
CA ARG A 162 -20.21 16.23 -6.27
C ARG A 162 -21.04 16.27 -4.99
N PRO A 163 -21.56 15.12 -4.53
CA PRO A 163 -22.37 15.06 -3.32
C PRO A 163 -21.58 15.53 -2.09
N THR A 164 -22.29 16.13 -1.13
CA THR A 164 -21.72 16.57 0.15
C THR A 164 -21.30 15.40 1.04
N ALA A 165 -21.99 14.26 0.92
CA ALA A 165 -21.64 12.99 1.55
C ALA A 165 -21.27 11.96 0.45
N PRO A 166 -20.03 11.93 0.00
CA PRO A 166 -19.63 11.02 -1.07
C PRO A 166 -19.56 9.58 -0.59
N ARG A 167 -19.93 8.66 -1.48
CA ARG A 167 -19.90 7.22 -1.21
C ARG A 167 -18.57 6.62 -1.63
N VAL A 168 -17.94 5.91 -0.68
CA VAL A 168 -16.76 5.07 -0.92
C VAL A 168 -17.17 3.59 -0.94
N VAL A 169 -16.74 2.87 -1.97
CA VAL A 169 -16.76 1.40 -1.95
C VAL A 169 -15.34 0.90 -1.74
N ASP A 170 -15.14 0.23 -0.61
CA ASP A 170 -13.84 -0.29 -0.17
C ASP A 170 -13.77 -1.80 -0.42
N LEU A 171 -13.03 -2.21 -1.46
CA LEU A 171 -12.74 -3.61 -1.82
C LEU A 171 -11.37 -4.08 -1.28
N SER A 172 -10.67 -3.23 -0.53
CA SER A 172 -9.34 -3.54 0.00
C SER A 172 -9.40 -4.47 1.21
N ALA A 173 -8.26 -4.97 1.64
CA ALA A 173 -8.14 -5.85 2.81
C ALA A 173 -6.88 -5.48 3.61
N LEU A 174 -6.73 -6.11 4.76
CA LEU A 174 -5.61 -5.99 5.69
C LEU A 174 -5.54 -4.61 6.35
N TRP A 175 -4.61 -3.73 5.95
CA TRP A 175 -4.34 -2.51 6.69
C TRP A 175 -4.40 -1.23 5.84
N ALA A 176 -3.62 -1.11 4.77
CA ALA A 176 -3.48 0.14 4.01
C ALA A 176 -4.79 0.73 3.49
N GLY A 177 -5.55 -0.03 2.72
CA GLY A 177 -6.86 0.42 2.20
C GLY A 177 -7.90 0.62 3.29
N PRO A 178 -8.07 -0.33 4.24
CA PRO A 178 -8.94 -0.13 5.39
C PRO A 178 -8.63 1.11 6.24
N LEU A 179 -7.37 1.48 6.44
CA LEU A 179 -6.99 2.72 7.12
C LEU A 179 -7.36 3.95 6.27
N CYS A 180 -7.08 3.90 4.97
CA CYS A 180 -7.49 4.97 4.06
C CYS A 180 -9.00 5.23 4.15
N SER A 181 -9.82 4.20 3.98
CA SER A 181 -11.28 4.33 4.01
C SER A 181 -11.82 4.66 5.41
N HIS A 182 -11.12 4.27 6.49
CA HIS A 182 -11.44 4.71 7.85
C HIS A 182 -11.25 6.22 8.05
N VAL A 183 -10.12 6.77 7.57
CA VAL A 183 -9.87 8.22 7.56
C VAL A 183 -10.95 8.96 6.76
N LEU A 184 -11.35 8.43 5.59
CA LEU A 184 -12.40 9.03 4.77
C LEU A 184 -13.76 8.99 5.48
N ALA A 185 -14.11 7.90 6.17
CA ALA A 185 -15.34 7.82 6.96
C ALA A 185 -15.39 8.93 8.01
N GLN A 186 -14.30 9.17 8.73
CA GLN A 186 -14.23 10.25 9.71
C GLN A 186 -14.23 11.64 9.05
N CYS A 187 -13.90 11.75 7.77
CA CYS A 187 -14.03 12.97 6.98
C CYS A 187 -15.42 13.15 6.33
N GLY A 188 -16.41 12.35 6.74
CA GLY A 188 -17.81 12.51 6.32
C GLY A 188 -18.21 11.73 5.06
N PHE A 189 -17.40 10.76 4.64
CA PHE A 189 -17.74 9.85 3.55
C PHE A 189 -18.61 8.69 4.06
N GLU A 190 -19.62 8.28 3.26
CA GLU A 190 -20.36 7.03 3.46
C GLU A 190 -19.50 5.88 2.95
N VAL A 191 -18.97 5.05 3.83
CA VAL A 191 -18.07 3.96 3.45
C VAL A 191 -18.77 2.62 3.52
N ILE A 192 -18.75 1.88 2.40
CA ILE A 192 -19.25 0.52 2.28
C ILE A 192 -18.04 -0.41 2.03
N LYS A 193 -17.69 -1.19 3.03
CA LYS A 193 -16.69 -2.25 2.93
C LYS A 193 -17.32 -3.48 2.30
N VAL A 194 -16.77 -3.96 1.20
CA VAL A 194 -17.20 -5.22 0.57
C VAL A 194 -16.13 -6.27 0.73
N GLU A 195 -16.53 -7.44 1.19
CA GLU A 195 -15.64 -8.56 1.47
C GLU A 195 -16.12 -9.82 0.75
N SER A 196 -15.18 -10.58 0.19
CA SER A 196 -15.48 -11.87 -0.44
C SER A 196 -15.87 -12.91 0.60
N ILE A 197 -16.97 -13.64 0.38
CA ILE A 197 -17.35 -14.79 1.19
C ILE A 197 -16.29 -15.89 1.12
N GLY A 198 -15.80 -16.17 -0.09
CA GLY A 198 -14.80 -17.23 -0.32
C GLY A 198 -13.39 -16.88 0.13
N ARG A 199 -13.10 -15.58 0.37
CA ARG A 199 -11.80 -15.09 0.82
C ARG A 199 -11.98 -13.93 1.79
N PRO A 200 -12.32 -14.20 3.04
CA PRO A 200 -12.46 -13.18 4.07
C PRO A 200 -11.18 -12.39 4.29
N ASP A 201 -11.31 -11.17 4.82
CA ASP A 201 -10.16 -10.33 5.17
C ASP A 201 -9.30 -11.01 6.23
N GLY A 202 -8.02 -11.22 5.92
CA GLY A 202 -7.07 -11.88 6.82
C GLY A 202 -6.86 -11.16 8.15
N ALA A 203 -7.11 -9.86 8.21
CA ALA A 203 -7.01 -9.08 9.43
C ALA A 203 -8.04 -9.51 10.50
N ARG A 204 -9.16 -10.12 10.09
CA ARG A 204 -10.16 -10.68 11.04
C ARG A 204 -9.57 -11.68 12.02
N GLN A 205 -8.60 -12.47 11.56
CA GLN A 205 -7.94 -13.49 12.39
C GLN A 205 -6.56 -13.01 12.85
N GLY A 206 -5.84 -12.27 11.99
CA GLY A 206 -4.48 -11.85 12.25
C GLY A 206 -4.37 -10.69 13.26
N SER A 207 -5.35 -9.80 13.31
CA SER A 207 -5.40 -8.61 14.18
C SER A 207 -6.85 -8.16 14.39
N PRO A 208 -7.65 -8.88 15.22
CA PRO A 208 -9.08 -8.65 15.34
C PRO A 208 -9.45 -7.26 15.88
N HIS A 209 -8.67 -6.69 16.79
CA HIS A 209 -8.94 -5.36 17.34
C HIS A 209 -8.66 -4.28 16.31
N LEU A 210 -7.52 -4.36 15.59
CA LEU A 210 -7.23 -3.45 14.48
C LEU A 210 -8.32 -3.54 13.41
N PHE A 211 -8.74 -4.76 13.04
CA PHE A 211 -9.85 -4.94 12.10
C PHE A 211 -11.11 -4.22 12.58
N ALA A 212 -11.51 -4.44 13.84
CA ALA A 212 -12.69 -3.81 14.42
C ALA A 212 -12.57 -2.27 14.45
N ALA A 213 -11.41 -1.75 14.83
CA ALA A 213 -11.14 -0.31 14.87
C ALA A 213 -11.26 0.34 13.49
N LEU A 214 -10.64 -0.27 12.47
CA LEU A 214 -10.64 0.24 11.09
C LEU A 214 -12.03 0.18 10.42
N HIS A 215 -12.94 -0.69 10.89
CA HIS A 215 -14.23 -0.90 10.22
C HIS A 215 -15.44 -0.43 11.03
N LYS A 216 -15.26 0.10 12.25
CA LYS A 216 -16.36 0.48 13.16
C LYS A 216 -17.34 1.49 12.58
N ASP A 217 -16.86 2.38 11.69
CA ASP A 217 -17.66 3.47 11.10
C ASP A 217 -18.08 3.15 9.65
N LYS A 218 -18.02 1.88 9.23
CA LYS A 218 -18.32 1.45 7.86
C LYS A 218 -19.50 0.49 7.83
N GLU A 219 -20.29 0.56 6.77
CA GLU A 219 -21.21 -0.52 6.44
C GLU A 219 -20.43 -1.70 5.84
N CYS A 220 -20.55 -2.89 6.44
CA CYS A 220 -19.88 -4.09 5.93
C CYS A 220 -20.85 -4.96 5.14
N ARG A 221 -20.48 -5.33 3.91
CA ARG A 221 -21.24 -6.23 3.04
C ARG A 221 -20.38 -7.41 2.59
N GLN A 222 -21.02 -8.56 2.47
CA GLN A 222 -20.40 -9.75 1.87
C GLN A 222 -20.84 -9.92 0.43
N CYS A 223 -19.96 -10.45 -0.41
CA CYS A 223 -20.22 -10.73 -1.81
C CYS A 223 -19.63 -12.09 -2.20
N ASP A 224 -20.43 -12.95 -2.78
CA ASP A 224 -19.93 -14.17 -3.43
C ASP A 224 -19.50 -13.82 -4.87
N PHE A 225 -18.19 -13.77 -5.10
CA PHE A 225 -17.64 -13.46 -6.42
C PHE A 225 -17.84 -14.58 -7.46
N SER A 226 -18.38 -15.73 -7.07
CA SER A 226 -18.80 -16.80 -7.96
C SER A 226 -20.29 -16.73 -8.35
N ASP A 227 -21.09 -15.95 -7.61
CA ASP A 227 -22.53 -15.76 -7.90
C ASP A 227 -22.76 -14.56 -8.83
N SER A 228 -23.39 -14.79 -9.95
CA SER A 228 -23.68 -13.75 -10.94
C SER A 228 -24.60 -12.64 -10.43
N LYS A 229 -25.52 -12.94 -9.49
CA LYS A 229 -26.42 -11.95 -8.91
C LYS A 229 -25.68 -11.04 -7.93
N ASP A 230 -24.75 -11.60 -7.14
CA ASP A 230 -23.90 -10.82 -6.24
C ASP A 230 -22.94 -9.94 -7.04
N LEU A 231 -22.35 -10.46 -8.12
CA LEU A 231 -21.54 -9.65 -9.03
C LEU A 231 -22.34 -8.52 -9.69
N ALA A 232 -23.60 -8.75 -10.06
CA ALA A 232 -24.47 -7.69 -10.58
C ALA A 232 -24.73 -6.60 -9.52
N ARG A 233 -25.03 -7.01 -8.27
CA ARG A 233 -25.21 -6.06 -7.14
C ARG A 233 -23.93 -5.27 -6.85
N LEU A 234 -22.77 -5.93 -6.89
CA LEU A 234 -21.48 -5.27 -6.70
C LEU A 234 -21.21 -4.27 -7.82
N ARG A 235 -21.47 -4.63 -9.06
CA ARG A 235 -21.34 -3.71 -10.20
C ARG A 235 -22.23 -2.47 -10.02
N ASP A 236 -23.49 -2.64 -9.63
CA ASP A 236 -24.42 -1.53 -9.41
C ASP A 236 -23.93 -0.64 -8.23
N LEU A 237 -23.39 -1.26 -7.19
CA LEU A 237 -22.78 -0.55 -6.08
C LEU A 237 -21.56 0.28 -6.54
N LEU A 238 -20.65 -0.30 -7.32
CA LEU A 238 -19.49 0.38 -7.89
C LEU A 238 -19.91 1.53 -8.82
N ILE A 239 -20.96 1.34 -9.64
CA ILE A 239 -21.53 2.42 -10.47
C ILE A 239 -22.07 3.54 -9.61
N SER A 240 -22.63 3.26 -8.44
CA SER A 240 -23.18 4.28 -7.53
C SER A 240 -22.11 4.99 -6.69
N ALA A 241 -20.90 4.48 -6.60
CA ALA A 241 -19.82 5.04 -5.80
C ALA A 241 -19.25 6.33 -6.41
N ASP A 242 -18.79 7.25 -5.58
CA ASP A 242 -17.97 8.40 -5.97
C ASP A 242 -16.48 8.06 -5.93
N VAL A 243 -16.11 7.22 -4.96
CA VAL A 243 -14.74 6.74 -4.76
C VAL A 243 -14.75 5.23 -4.67
N VAL A 244 -13.81 4.58 -5.34
CA VAL A 244 -13.56 3.14 -5.18
C VAL A 244 -12.13 2.95 -4.70
N ILE A 245 -11.95 2.09 -3.70
CA ILE A 245 -10.63 1.68 -3.20
C ILE A 245 -10.51 0.17 -3.43
N GLU A 246 -9.53 -0.24 -4.21
CA GLU A 246 -9.22 -1.66 -4.44
C GLU A 246 -7.80 -1.99 -4.00
N GLY A 247 -7.58 -3.21 -3.50
CA GLY A 247 -6.27 -3.75 -3.13
C GLY A 247 -5.98 -5.10 -3.78
N SER A 248 -6.70 -5.46 -4.85
CA SER A 248 -6.48 -6.68 -5.60
C SER A 248 -5.46 -6.48 -6.72
N ARG A 249 -4.92 -7.58 -7.26
CA ARG A 249 -4.13 -7.49 -8.48
C ARG A 249 -5.01 -6.95 -9.62
N PRO A 250 -4.50 -6.07 -10.51
CA PRO A 250 -5.30 -5.42 -11.55
C PRO A 250 -6.19 -6.38 -12.35
N ARG A 251 -5.62 -7.53 -12.77
CA ARG A 251 -6.34 -8.57 -13.53
C ARG A 251 -7.53 -9.21 -12.79
N ALA A 252 -7.60 -9.08 -11.47
CA ALA A 252 -8.67 -9.74 -10.70
C ALA A 252 -10.04 -9.09 -10.98
N LEU A 253 -10.12 -7.77 -10.96
CA LEU A 253 -11.35 -7.04 -11.31
C LEU A 253 -11.59 -7.04 -12.83
N GLU A 254 -10.54 -7.01 -13.66
CA GLU A 254 -10.65 -7.15 -15.11
C GLU A 254 -11.33 -8.48 -15.49
N ALA A 255 -10.94 -9.60 -14.87
CA ALA A 255 -11.55 -10.90 -15.10
C ALA A 255 -13.05 -10.97 -14.75
N LEU A 256 -13.52 -10.06 -13.88
CA LEU A 256 -14.92 -9.95 -13.46
C LEU A 256 -15.69 -8.87 -14.24
N GLY A 257 -15.01 -8.10 -15.12
CA GLY A 257 -15.60 -6.94 -15.80
C GLY A 257 -15.97 -5.80 -14.85
N LEU A 258 -15.23 -5.68 -13.75
CA LEU A 258 -15.43 -4.69 -12.69
C LEU A 258 -14.26 -3.70 -12.58
N GLU A 259 -13.39 -3.63 -13.58
CA GLU A 259 -12.27 -2.69 -13.65
C GLU A 259 -12.73 -1.24 -13.86
N TYR A 260 -11.86 -0.30 -13.48
CA TYR A 260 -12.12 1.14 -13.54
C TYR A 260 -12.73 1.59 -14.87
N ALA A 261 -12.12 1.24 -16.00
CA ALA A 261 -12.55 1.70 -17.32
C ALA A 261 -14.00 1.32 -17.62
N ARG A 262 -14.36 0.06 -17.33
CA ARG A 262 -15.72 -0.46 -17.55
C ARG A 262 -16.73 0.18 -16.61
N ILE A 263 -16.43 0.26 -15.33
CA ILE A 263 -17.33 0.84 -14.32
C ILE A 263 -17.51 2.35 -14.56
N ASN A 264 -16.46 3.07 -14.90
CA ASN A 264 -16.55 4.50 -15.20
C ASN A 264 -17.39 4.76 -16.46
N GLN A 265 -17.24 3.96 -17.50
CA GLN A 265 -18.07 4.01 -18.70
C GLN A 265 -19.55 3.84 -18.34
N LEU A 266 -19.90 2.76 -17.63
CA LEU A 266 -21.29 2.48 -17.22
C LEU A 266 -21.86 3.59 -16.33
N SER A 267 -21.02 4.18 -15.48
CA SER A 267 -21.39 5.35 -14.65
C SER A 267 -21.77 6.55 -15.51
N THR A 268 -20.95 6.88 -16.49
CA THR A 268 -21.17 8.00 -17.42
C THR A 268 -22.42 7.78 -18.28
N GLU A 269 -22.65 6.56 -18.76
CA GLU A 269 -23.86 6.18 -19.51
C GLU A 269 -25.15 6.38 -18.68
N GLN A 270 -25.04 6.32 -17.34
CA GLN A 270 -26.15 6.61 -16.42
C GLN A 270 -26.19 8.08 -15.95
N GLY A 271 -25.40 8.96 -16.58
CA GLY A 271 -25.35 10.40 -16.23
C GLY A 271 -24.70 10.70 -14.88
N ARG A 272 -23.89 9.77 -14.35
CA ARG A 272 -23.17 9.97 -13.08
C ARG A 272 -21.81 10.59 -13.34
N PRO A 273 -21.23 11.30 -12.34
CA PRO A 273 -19.88 11.85 -12.43
C PRO A 273 -18.82 10.76 -12.61
N ASP A 274 -17.69 11.16 -13.21
CA ASP A 274 -16.49 10.32 -13.24
C ASP A 274 -16.01 9.97 -11.84
N LYS A 275 -15.58 8.73 -11.68
CA LYS A 275 -15.16 8.17 -10.40
C LYS A 275 -13.73 8.53 -10.06
N LEU A 276 -13.45 8.66 -8.79
CA LEU A 276 -12.10 8.60 -8.26
C LEU A 276 -11.82 7.15 -7.84
N TRP A 277 -10.86 6.52 -8.51
CA TRP A 277 -10.54 5.12 -8.31
C TRP A 277 -9.11 4.97 -7.80
N LEU A 278 -8.97 4.57 -6.55
CA LEU A 278 -7.68 4.27 -5.94
C LEU A 278 -7.36 2.79 -6.09
N SER A 279 -6.33 2.47 -6.87
CA SER A 279 -5.80 1.12 -6.99
C SER A 279 -4.55 0.98 -6.14
N LEU A 280 -4.68 0.25 -5.04
CA LEU A 280 -3.58 -0.07 -4.14
C LEU A 280 -2.88 -1.34 -4.59
N THR A 281 -1.59 -1.24 -4.86
CA THR A 281 -0.75 -2.38 -5.27
C THR A 281 0.52 -2.41 -4.42
N ALA A 282 1.30 -3.47 -4.51
CA ALA A 282 2.61 -3.49 -3.87
C ALA A 282 3.61 -2.55 -4.58
N TYR A 283 3.70 -2.63 -5.92
CA TYR A 283 4.74 -1.96 -6.70
C TYR A 283 4.23 -1.14 -7.90
N GLY A 284 2.92 -1.08 -8.15
CA GLY A 284 2.30 -0.40 -9.29
C GLY A 284 1.52 -1.38 -10.17
N ARG A 285 0.72 -0.82 -11.11
CA ARG A 285 -0.19 -1.59 -11.96
C ARG A 285 0.45 -2.15 -13.23
N GLU A 286 1.48 -1.46 -13.74
CA GLU A 286 2.11 -1.85 -15.01
C GLU A 286 2.95 -3.11 -14.87
N LEU A 287 3.08 -3.85 -15.97
CA LEU A 287 3.94 -5.02 -16.04
C LEU A 287 5.43 -4.62 -16.02
N PRO A 288 6.29 -5.39 -15.35
CA PRO A 288 5.98 -6.63 -14.59
C PRO A 288 5.42 -6.40 -13.18
N PHE A 289 5.41 -5.17 -12.66
CA PHE A 289 5.15 -4.79 -11.27
C PHE A 289 3.76 -5.17 -10.79
N GLY A 290 2.73 -5.04 -11.64
CA GLY A 290 1.36 -5.44 -11.33
C GLY A 290 1.17 -6.94 -11.07
N GLN A 291 2.19 -7.75 -11.33
CA GLN A 291 2.20 -9.18 -11.00
C GLN A 291 2.93 -9.49 -9.71
N TRP A 292 3.78 -8.57 -9.23
CA TRP A 292 4.57 -8.81 -8.02
C TRP A 292 3.69 -8.75 -6.78
N VAL A 293 3.98 -9.65 -5.86
CA VAL A 293 3.35 -9.69 -4.54
C VAL A 293 4.23 -8.96 -3.55
N GLY A 294 3.63 -8.20 -2.65
CA GLY A 294 4.32 -7.57 -1.54
C GLY A 294 3.33 -7.19 -0.44
N PHE A 295 3.85 -7.04 0.76
CA PHE A 295 3.15 -6.64 1.97
C PHE A 295 3.93 -5.53 2.66
N GLY A 296 3.39 -4.97 3.72
CA GLY A 296 3.97 -3.80 4.36
C GLY A 296 5.41 -3.93 4.85
N ASP A 297 5.85 -5.14 5.25
CA ASP A 297 7.22 -5.36 5.73
C ASP A 297 8.24 -5.41 4.58
N ASP A 298 8.05 -6.30 3.61
CA ASP A 298 8.99 -6.50 2.50
C ASP A 298 9.02 -5.28 1.57
N VAL A 299 7.88 -4.64 1.33
CA VAL A 299 7.82 -3.43 0.51
C VAL A 299 8.47 -2.23 1.22
N ALA A 300 8.37 -2.13 2.55
CA ALA A 300 9.11 -1.10 3.30
C ALA A 300 10.62 -1.25 3.11
N ILE A 301 11.14 -2.49 3.16
CA ILE A 301 12.54 -2.80 2.88
C ILE A 301 12.91 -2.39 1.45
N ALA A 302 12.10 -2.75 0.45
CA ALA A 302 12.29 -2.33 -0.94
C ALA A 302 12.39 -0.81 -1.07
N ALA A 303 11.53 -0.08 -0.37
CA ALA A 303 11.50 1.37 -0.38
C ALA A 303 12.71 2.03 0.31
N GLY A 304 13.51 1.27 1.05
CA GLY A 304 14.68 1.75 1.78
C GLY A 304 14.43 2.08 3.25
N ALA A 305 13.25 1.71 3.78
CA ALA A 305 12.94 1.81 5.21
C ALA A 305 13.62 0.67 5.99
N VAL A 306 14.92 0.74 6.09
CA VAL A 306 15.79 -0.26 6.70
C VAL A 306 16.71 0.40 7.71
N ASP A 307 16.85 -0.18 8.89
CA ASP A 307 17.86 0.24 9.85
C ASP A 307 19.21 -0.47 9.55
N TRP A 308 20.19 0.34 9.21
CA TRP A 308 21.57 -0.06 8.94
C TRP A 308 22.52 0.36 10.06
N SER A 309 22.05 0.43 11.31
CA SER A 309 22.93 0.73 12.46
C SER A 309 24.09 -0.26 12.53
N ASP A 310 23.85 -1.53 12.19
CA ASP A 310 24.87 -2.51 11.84
C ASP A 310 24.88 -2.73 10.33
N PRO A 311 25.95 -2.37 9.61
CA PRO A 311 26.05 -2.55 8.15
C PRO A 311 25.90 -3.99 7.66
N ASN A 312 26.17 -4.98 8.54
CA ASN A 312 26.10 -6.40 8.22
C ASN A 312 24.76 -7.03 8.63
N GLN A 313 23.94 -6.32 9.41
CA GLN A 313 22.69 -6.83 9.96
C GLN A 313 21.57 -5.79 9.81
N PRO A 314 20.99 -5.69 8.61
CA PRO A 314 19.83 -4.81 8.41
C PRO A 314 18.67 -5.25 9.29
N GLN A 315 17.91 -4.27 9.80
CA GLN A 315 16.76 -4.51 10.68
C GLN A 315 15.51 -3.81 10.16
N PHE A 316 14.35 -4.35 10.55
CA PHE A 316 13.08 -3.69 10.29
C PHE A 316 12.93 -2.42 11.15
N THR A 317 12.40 -1.36 10.56
CA THR A 317 12.19 -0.07 11.23
C THR A 317 10.83 0.04 11.91
N GLY A 318 9.95 -0.94 11.76
CA GLY A 318 8.61 -0.96 12.34
C GLY A 318 7.81 -2.21 11.97
N ASP A 319 6.49 -2.18 12.18
CA ASP A 319 5.55 -3.27 11.91
C ASP A 319 4.79 -3.01 10.61
N ALA A 320 5.18 -3.66 9.52
CA ALA A 320 4.58 -3.51 8.19
C ALA A 320 4.33 -2.04 7.79
N ILE A 321 5.31 -1.17 8.08
CA ILE A 321 5.10 0.28 8.09
C ILE A 321 4.70 0.88 6.74
N ALA A 322 4.95 0.17 5.62
CA ALA A 322 4.45 0.61 4.33
C ALA A 322 2.92 0.62 4.27
N ASP A 323 2.22 -0.25 5.00
CA ASP A 323 0.76 -0.29 5.02
C ASP A 323 0.15 0.97 5.64
N PRO A 324 0.41 1.32 6.93
CA PRO A 324 -0.20 2.50 7.53
C PRO A 324 0.27 3.81 6.88
N LEU A 325 1.52 3.94 6.45
CA LEU A 325 1.99 5.09 5.67
C LEU A 325 1.19 5.24 4.37
N THR A 326 0.98 4.13 3.65
CA THR A 326 0.16 4.13 2.44
C THR A 326 -1.28 4.54 2.74
N GLY A 327 -1.89 4.01 3.79
CA GLY A 327 -3.27 4.33 4.17
C GLY A 327 -3.48 5.82 4.44
N LEU A 328 -2.58 6.43 5.20
CA LEU A 328 -2.62 7.87 5.50
C LEU A 328 -2.41 8.73 4.24
N LEU A 329 -1.37 8.44 3.45
CA LEU A 329 -1.07 9.18 2.23
C LEU A 329 -2.16 9.02 1.17
N ALA A 330 -2.70 7.83 1.00
CA ALA A 330 -3.81 7.55 0.08
C ALA A 330 -5.07 8.35 0.43
N ALA A 331 -5.41 8.43 1.72
CA ALA A 331 -6.51 9.27 2.18
C ALA A 331 -6.27 10.75 1.87
N SER A 332 -5.06 11.24 2.09
CA SER A 332 -4.67 12.61 1.77
C SER A 332 -4.82 12.90 0.27
N VAL A 333 -4.36 11.99 -0.59
CA VAL A 333 -4.50 12.10 -2.05
C VAL A 333 -5.96 12.17 -2.46
N ILE A 334 -6.81 11.28 -1.95
CA ILE A 334 -8.26 11.30 -2.27
C ILE A 334 -8.90 12.62 -1.86
N LEU A 335 -8.63 13.11 -0.64
CA LEU A 335 -9.20 14.37 -0.14
C LEU A 335 -8.76 15.56 -0.99
N HIS A 336 -7.49 15.64 -1.36
CA HIS A 336 -6.96 16.69 -2.25
C HIS A 336 -7.54 16.64 -3.67
N LEU A 337 -7.61 15.45 -4.28
CA LEU A 337 -8.19 15.29 -5.61
C LEU A 337 -9.67 15.69 -5.63
N ARG A 338 -10.40 15.37 -4.57
CA ARG A 338 -11.77 15.82 -4.43
C ARG A 338 -11.87 17.33 -4.29
N GLN A 339 -11.02 17.95 -3.48
CA GLN A 339 -10.98 19.40 -3.33
C GLN A 339 -10.66 20.11 -4.67
N LYS A 340 -9.76 19.51 -5.47
CA LYS A 340 -9.41 19.98 -6.81
C LYS A 340 -10.45 19.58 -7.88
N GLN A 341 -11.56 18.94 -7.51
CA GLN A 341 -12.58 18.43 -8.44
C GLN A 341 -11.96 17.53 -9.53
N THR A 342 -11.03 16.66 -9.16
CA THR A 342 -10.35 15.75 -10.05
C THR A 342 -10.87 14.34 -9.87
N ALA A 343 -11.05 13.61 -10.97
CA ALA A 343 -11.46 12.19 -10.99
C ALA A 343 -10.48 11.38 -11.83
N GLY A 344 -10.61 10.07 -11.77
CA GLY A 344 -9.78 9.17 -12.56
C GLY A 344 -9.19 8.04 -11.75
N LEU A 345 -8.33 7.26 -12.39
CA LEU A 345 -7.57 6.18 -11.78
C LEU A 345 -6.29 6.73 -11.16
N VAL A 346 -6.09 6.44 -9.89
CA VAL A 346 -4.84 6.67 -9.15
C VAL A 346 -4.13 5.33 -8.97
N ASP A 347 -2.97 5.17 -9.58
CA ASP A 347 -2.08 4.01 -9.35
C ASP A 347 -1.21 4.31 -8.13
N PHE A 348 -1.60 3.78 -6.99
CA PHE A 348 -0.96 4.08 -5.71
C PHE A 348 -0.40 2.81 -5.07
N SER A 349 0.93 2.70 -5.03
CA SER A 349 1.56 1.51 -4.47
C SER A 349 2.14 1.74 -3.08
N LEU A 350 2.25 0.65 -2.32
CA LEU A 350 2.94 0.64 -1.02
C LEU A 350 4.39 1.09 -1.19
N PHE A 351 5.05 0.63 -2.26
CA PHE A 351 6.43 1.02 -2.57
C PHE A 351 6.59 2.52 -2.76
N ARG A 352 5.71 3.12 -3.59
CA ARG A 352 5.73 4.56 -3.84
C ARG A 352 5.51 5.37 -2.56
N ALA A 353 4.51 4.99 -1.76
CA ALA A 353 4.18 5.67 -0.52
C ALA A 353 5.34 5.62 0.50
N ALA A 354 5.89 4.43 0.74
CA ALA A 354 7.02 4.27 1.65
C ALA A 354 8.28 4.96 1.14
N ARG A 355 8.56 4.86 -0.18
CA ARG A 355 9.70 5.55 -0.82
C ARG A 355 9.60 7.06 -0.70
N PHE A 356 8.42 7.62 -0.92
CA PHE A 356 8.18 9.05 -0.72
C PHE A 356 8.54 9.48 0.71
N CYS A 357 8.11 8.74 1.72
CA CYS A 357 8.44 9.05 3.12
C CYS A 357 9.95 8.98 3.38
N VAL A 358 10.64 7.98 2.82
CA VAL A 358 12.10 7.84 2.94
C VAL A 358 12.82 9.01 2.28
N GLU A 359 12.46 9.37 1.05
CA GLU A 359 13.07 10.48 0.31
C GLU A 359 12.76 11.84 0.93
N TRP A 360 11.53 12.02 1.43
CA TRP A 360 11.13 13.22 2.14
C TRP A 360 11.96 13.43 3.41
N LEU A 361 12.21 12.38 4.18
CA LEU A 361 13.11 12.43 5.34
C LEU A 361 14.54 12.80 4.95
N GLN A 362 15.08 12.19 3.88
CA GLN A 362 16.42 12.48 3.39
C GLN A 362 16.58 13.93 2.97
N LYS A 363 15.56 14.49 2.33
CA LYS A 363 15.55 15.89 1.88
C LYS A 363 15.51 16.89 3.05
N HIS A 364 14.74 16.58 4.10
CA HIS A 364 14.50 17.54 5.18
C HIS A 364 15.54 17.46 6.31
N ASN A 365 16.23 16.35 6.48
CA ASN A 365 17.16 16.15 7.58
C ASN A 365 18.62 16.45 7.24
N GLY A 366 18.97 16.86 6.02
CA GLY A 366 20.31 17.26 5.57
C GLY A 366 21.46 16.28 5.91
N GLN A 367 21.27 15.46 6.91
CA GLN A 367 22.07 14.36 7.40
C GLN A 367 21.11 13.22 7.77
N ALA A 368 20.45 12.66 6.75
CA ALA A 368 19.64 11.47 6.98
C ALA A 368 20.45 10.48 7.80
N THR A 369 19.87 10.14 8.93
CA THR A 369 20.35 9.19 9.91
C THR A 369 21.13 8.04 9.25
N ALA A 370 22.18 7.58 9.90
CA ALA A 370 22.99 6.42 9.47
C ALA A 370 22.14 5.17 9.13
N ALA A 371 20.93 5.12 9.66
CA ALA A 371 19.93 4.09 9.44
C ALA A 371 19.44 3.95 7.98
N LEU A 372 19.55 4.98 7.14
CA LEU A 372 19.11 4.95 5.74
C LEU A 372 20.27 5.01 4.73
N ARG A 373 21.52 4.87 5.16
CA ARG A 373 22.67 4.88 4.25
C ARG A 373 22.75 3.56 3.50
N ARG A 374 22.73 3.67 2.17
CA ARG A 374 23.02 2.57 1.26
C ARG A 374 24.42 2.02 1.57
N PRO A 375 24.58 0.71 1.82
CA PRO A 375 25.92 0.14 1.82
C PRO A 375 26.53 0.37 0.43
N ALA A 376 27.77 0.82 0.39
CA ALA A 376 28.50 0.91 -0.87
C ALA A 376 28.55 -0.51 -1.47
N LEU A 377 27.95 -0.68 -2.64
CA LEU A 377 28.12 -1.89 -3.42
C LEU A 377 29.62 -2.10 -3.61
N ARG A 378 30.17 -3.10 -2.99
CA ARG A 378 31.53 -3.56 -3.32
C ARG A 378 31.41 -4.26 -4.68
N CYS A 379 31.92 -3.56 -5.71
CA CYS A 379 32.18 -4.16 -7.00
C CYS A 379 33.16 -5.34 -6.88
#